data_295d115347bfaa472c96e6d180d44c30
#
_entry.id   295d115347bfaa472c96e6d180d44c30
#
_cell.length_a   1.000
_cell.length_b   1.000
_cell.length_c   1.000
_cell.angle_alpha   90.00
_cell.angle_beta   90.00
_cell.angle_gamma   90.00
#
_symmetry.space_group_name_H-M   'P 1'
#
loop_
_entity.id
_entity.type
_entity.pdbx_description
1 polymer ?
#
loop_
_entity_poly.entity_id
_entity_poly.type
_entity_poly.pdbx_seq_one_letter_code
_entity_poly.pdbx_strand_id
1 'polypeptide(L)'
;KRRKWERELATDDTRREVQAAKDAAGTLHENFMKRATQTYVISHYAKTSPYPVLLCGDFNSIPSSYTYHHLRKTLKDGFRTAGNGYMYTYRYAKRMLRIDYIFHSPSLKGIEYYSPDLDLCSDHNPVIMEVEIQ
;
A
#
# COMPACT_ATOMS: atom_id res chain seq x y z
N LYS A 1 -16.95 -47.55 -12.14
CA LYS A 1 -18.06 -46.56 -12.23
C LYS A 1 -18.11 -45.84 -10.90
N ARG A 2 -17.69 -44.51 -10.82
CA ARG A 2 -17.88 -43.69 -9.62
C ARG A 2 -19.37 -43.68 -9.29
N ARG A 3 -19.73 -43.82 -8.01
CA ARG A 3 -21.12 -43.80 -7.56
C ARG A 3 -21.73 -42.40 -7.82
N LYS A 4 -23.02 -42.32 -8.07
CA LYS A 4 -23.74 -41.09 -8.42
C LYS A 4 -23.56 -40.00 -7.37
N TRP A 5 -23.57 -40.34 -6.07
CA TRP A 5 -23.37 -39.42 -4.95
C TRP A 5 -21.95 -38.84 -4.88
N GLU A 6 -20.89 -39.58 -5.31
CA GLU A 6 -19.52 -39.05 -5.38
C GLU A 6 -19.38 -37.92 -6.42
N ARG A 7 -20.15 -38.01 -7.51
CA ARG A 7 -20.19 -36.96 -8.53
C ARG A 7 -20.99 -35.75 -8.08
N GLU A 8 -22.06 -35.95 -7.33
CA GLU A 8 -22.89 -34.86 -6.77
C GLU A 8 -22.11 -34.07 -5.70
N LEU A 9 -21.39 -34.75 -4.80
CA LEU A 9 -20.51 -34.11 -3.82
C LEU A 9 -19.38 -33.32 -4.50
N ALA A 10 -18.67 -33.89 -5.46
CA ALA A 10 -17.62 -33.21 -6.20
C ALA A 10 -18.12 -31.97 -6.95
N THR A 11 -19.36 -31.98 -7.43
CA THR A 11 -19.97 -30.82 -8.10
C THR A 11 -20.38 -29.74 -7.11
N ASP A 12 -20.82 -30.14 -5.91
CA ASP A 12 -21.18 -29.18 -4.86
C ASP A 12 -19.94 -28.50 -4.28
N ASP A 13 -18.87 -29.24 -4.04
CA ASP A 13 -17.58 -28.66 -3.60
C ASP A 13 -17.02 -27.67 -4.63
N THR A 14 -17.05 -28.04 -5.92
CA THR A 14 -16.59 -27.13 -6.99
C THR A 14 -17.44 -25.86 -7.05
N ARG A 15 -18.76 -25.95 -6.84
CA ARG A 15 -19.64 -24.79 -6.79
C ARG A 15 -19.33 -23.87 -5.61
N ARG A 16 -19.05 -24.46 -4.44
CA ARG A 16 -18.65 -23.70 -3.23
C ARG A 16 -17.31 -22.98 -3.43
N GLU A 17 -16.33 -23.65 -4.02
CA GLU A 17 -15.04 -23.05 -4.34
C GLU A 17 -15.17 -21.89 -5.33
N VAL A 18 -15.97 -22.06 -6.39
CA VAL A 18 -16.23 -20.98 -7.36
C VAL A 18 -16.96 -19.81 -6.73
N GLN A 19 -17.94 -20.07 -5.85
CA GLN A 19 -18.64 -18.99 -5.14
C GLN A 19 -17.70 -18.26 -4.18
N ALA A 20 -16.89 -18.97 -3.40
CA ALA A 20 -15.90 -18.38 -2.51
C ALA A 20 -14.88 -17.52 -3.29
N ALA A 21 -14.44 -17.96 -4.46
CA ALA A 21 -13.55 -17.20 -5.32
C ALA A 21 -14.21 -15.91 -5.85
N LYS A 22 -15.50 -15.98 -6.23
CA LYS A 22 -16.26 -14.79 -6.66
C LYS A 22 -16.45 -13.79 -5.53
N ASP A 23 -16.76 -14.25 -4.33
CA ASP A 23 -16.95 -13.41 -3.15
C ASP A 23 -15.64 -12.75 -2.76
N ALA A 24 -14.52 -13.47 -2.78
CA ALA A 24 -13.19 -12.94 -2.56
C ALA A 24 -12.81 -11.87 -3.60
N ALA A 25 -13.08 -12.13 -4.87
CA ALA A 25 -12.85 -11.17 -5.96
C ALA A 25 -13.70 -9.91 -5.80
N GLY A 26 -14.98 -10.05 -5.39
CA GLY A 26 -15.86 -8.93 -5.08
C GLY A 26 -15.33 -8.06 -3.95
N THR A 27 -14.89 -8.67 -2.86
CA THR A 27 -14.29 -7.98 -1.70
C THR A 27 -13.00 -7.25 -2.09
N LEU A 28 -12.14 -7.88 -2.90
CA LEU A 28 -10.91 -7.25 -3.40
C LEU A 28 -11.23 -6.03 -4.27
N HIS A 29 -12.23 -6.15 -5.15
CA HIS A 29 -12.68 -5.04 -6.00
C HIS A 29 -13.20 -3.86 -5.16
N GLU A 30 -14.07 -4.11 -4.18
CA GLU A 30 -14.58 -3.08 -3.28
C GLU A 30 -13.46 -2.37 -2.52
N ASN A 31 -12.52 -3.12 -1.97
CA ASN A 31 -11.37 -2.58 -1.25
C ASN A 31 -10.46 -1.75 -2.17
N PHE A 32 -10.30 -2.18 -3.41
CA PHE A 32 -9.57 -1.41 -4.42
C PHE A 32 -10.28 -0.08 -4.72
N MET A 33 -11.58 -0.10 -4.95
CA MET A 33 -12.37 1.10 -5.25
C MET A 33 -12.39 2.08 -4.08
N LYS A 34 -12.51 1.60 -2.84
CA LYS A 34 -12.42 2.44 -1.63
C LYS A 34 -11.05 3.13 -1.55
N ARG A 35 -9.96 2.39 -1.74
CA ARG A 35 -8.59 2.95 -1.73
C ARG A 35 -8.38 3.94 -2.88
N ALA A 36 -8.87 3.65 -4.06
CA ALA A 36 -8.79 4.56 -5.20
C ALA A 36 -9.50 5.89 -4.91
N THR A 37 -10.70 5.85 -4.33
CA THR A 37 -11.45 7.04 -3.93
C THR A 37 -10.71 7.83 -2.85
N GLN A 38 -10.21 7.19 -1.81
CA GLN A 38 -9.41 7.83 -0.75
C GLN A 38 -8.15 8.48 -1.34
N THR A 39 -7.47 7.78 -2.23
CA THR A 39 -6.27 8.27 -2.91
C THR A 39 -6.56 9.53 -3.73
N TYR A 40 -7.68 9.55 -4.43
CA TYR A 40 -8.12 10.72 -5.21
C TYR A 40 -8.37 11.92 -4.29
N VAL A 41 -9.11 11.73 -3.19
CA VAL A 41 -9.40 12.79 -2.22
C VAL A 41 -8.11 13.36 -1.61
N ILE A 42 -7.22 12.50 -1.15
CA ILE A 42 -5.92 12.90 -0.58
C ILE A 42 -5.08 13.66 -1.60
N SER A 43 -5.01 13.15 -2.83
CA SER A 43 -4.26 13.80 -3.93
C SER A 43 -4.83 15.17 -4.27
N HIS A 44 -6.15 15.33 -4.23
CA HIS A 44 -6.82 16.62 -4.43
C HIS A 44 -6.44 17.62 -3.33
N TYR A 45 -6.53 17.22 -2.06
CA TYR A 45 -6.12 18.09 -0.92
C TYR A 45 -4.63 18.47 -1.01
N ALA A 46 -3.77 17.51 -1.33
CA ALA A 46 -2.34 17.80 -1.49
C ALA A 46 -2.06 18.80 -2.62
N LYS A 47 -2.80 18.69 -3.74
CA LYS A 47 -2.66 19.56 -4.90
C LYS A 47 -3.18 20.98 -4.65
N THR A 48 -4.24 21.11 -3.88
CA THR A 48 -4.92 22.40 -3.62
C THR A 48 -4.44 23.09 -2.34
N SER A 49 -3.60 22.45 -1.55
CA SER A 49 -3.03 23.03 -0.33
C SER A 49 -2.19 24.27 -0.67
N PRO A 50 -2.40 25.40 0.01
CA PRO A 50 -1.54 26.57 -0.10
C PRO A 50 -0.20 26.41 0.65
N TYR A 51 -0.05 25.33 1.40
CA TYR A 51 1.14 25.03 2.21
C TYR A 51 1.85 23.77 1.69
N PRO A 52 3.17 23.64 1.99
CA PRO A 52 3.87 22.38 1.79
C PRO A 52 3.19 21.24 2.55
N VAL A 53 3.08 20.08 1.93
CA VAL A 53 2.39 18.91 2.46
C VAL A 53 3.39 17.79 2.75
N LEU A 54 3.26 17.17 3.91
CA LEU A 54 3.81 15.85 4.23
C LEU A 54 2.63 14.89 4.40
N LEU A 55 2.64 13.79 3.64
CA LEU A 55 1.65 12.75 3.70
C LEU A 55 2.29 11.45 4.19
N CYS A 56 1.94 11.05 5.40
CA CYS A 56 2.53 9.89 6.08
C CYS A 56 1.46 8.85 6.37
N GLY A 57 1.79 7.57 6.27
CA GLY A 57 0.91 6.49 6.71
C GLY A 57 1.24 5.12 6.14
N ASP A 58 0.49 4.14 6.63
CA ASP A 58 0.37 2.83 6.03
C ASP A 58 -0.68 2.86 4.91
N PHE A 59 -0.24 2.61 3.70
CA PHE A 59 -1.10 2.61 2.52
C PHE A 59 -1.55 1.21 2.11
N ASN A 60 -1.05 0.17 2.79
CA ASN A 60 -1.28 -1.23 2.40
C ASN A 60 -1.08 -1.47 0.90
N SER A 61 -0.14 -0.76 0.30
CA SER A 61 0.06 -0.68 -1.15
C SER A 61 1.55 -0.60 -1.47
N ILE A 62 2.02 -1.48 -2.33
CA ILE A 62 3.41 -1.53 -2.78
C ILE A 62 3.70 -0.47 -3.86
N PRO A 63 4.98 -0.16 -4.17
CA PRO A 63 5.34 0.86 -5.15
C PRO A 63 4.84 0.62 -6.59
N SER A 64 4.40 -0.57 -6.93
CA SER A 64 3.77 -0.89 -8.23
C SER A 64 2.25 -0.67 -8.25
N SER A 65 1.64 -0.25 -7.14
CA SER A 65 0.19 -0.08 -7.01
C SER A 65 -0.33 1.21 -7.66
N TYR A 66 -1.64 1.20 -7.99
CA TYR A 66 -2.36 2.39 -8.45
C TYR A 66 -2.25 3.56 -7.46
N THR A 67 -2.47 3.29 -6.17
CA THR A 67 -2.38 4.29 -5.09
C THR A 67 -1.04 5.01 -5.10
N TYR A 68 0.06 4.27 -5.13
CA TYR A 68 1.39 4.84 -5.15
C TYR A 68 1.64 5.69 -6.40
N HIS A 69 1.32 5.17 -7.59
CA HIS A 69 1.51 5.90 -8.84
C HIS A 69 0.64 7.16 -8.91
N HIS A 70 -0.59 7.11 -8.38
CA HIS A 70 -1.48 8.27 -8.37
C HIS A 70 -0.96 9.38 -7.45
N LEU A 71 -0.53 9.06 -6.23
CA LEU A 71 0.03 10.03 -5.29
C LEU A 71 1.30 10.69 -5.83
N ARG A 72 2.13 9.92 -6.53
CA ARG A 72 3.36 10.44 -7.14
C ARG A 72 3.17 11.43 -8.29
N LYS A 73 1.97 11.60 -8.80
CA LYS A 73 1.68 12.68 -9.78
C LYS A 73 1.73 14.07 -9.13
N THR A 74 1.48 14.15 -7.83
CA THR A 74 1.40 15.42 -7.08
C THR A 74 2.52 15.54 -6.05
N LEU A 75 2.88 14.45 -5.38
CA LEU A 75 3.86 14.40 -4.31
C LEU A 75 5.09 13.57 -4.72
N LYS A 76 6.20 13.82 -4.07
CA LYS A 76 7.43 13.02 -4.19
C LYS A 76 7.47 11.95 -3.11
N ASP A 77 7.95 10.78 -3.45
CA ASP A 77 8.23 9.71 -2.47
C ASP A 77 9.54 10.01 -1.74
N GLY A 78 9.46 10.18 -0.43
CA GLY A 78 10.61 10.52 0.42
C GLY A 78 11.76 9.52 0.31
N PHE A 79 11.46 8.22 0.18
CA PHE A 79 12.50 7.23 -0.03
C PHE A 79 13.27 7.47 -1.34
N ARG A 80 12.60 7.86 -2.41
CA ARG A 80 13.27 8.12 -3.69
C ARG A 80 14.05 9.42 -3.71
N THR A 81 13.73 10.38 -2.85
CA THR A 81 14.40 11.68 -2.80
C THR A 81 15.54 11.72 -1.79
N ALA A 82 15.46 10.95 -0.71
CA ALA A 82 16.42 11.03 0.40
C ALA A 82 16.80 9.66 1.01
N GLY A 83 16.24 8.55 0.51
CA GLY A 83 16.57 7.20 0.96
C GLY A 83 17.68 6.55 0.15
N ASN A 84 18.25 5.47 0.69
CA ASN A 84 19.29 4.68 0.06
C ASN A 84 19.00 3.18 0.15
N GLY A 85 19.48 2.43 -0.84
CA GLY A 85 19.45 0.99 -0.86
C GLY A 85 18.04 0.40 -1.02
N TYR A 86 17.83 -0.74 -0.38
CA TYR A 86 16.54 -1.44 -0.34
C TYR A 86 15.88 -1.20 1.01
N MET A 87 14.58 -0.91 0.99
CA MET A 87 13.80 -0.66 2.19
C MET A 87 12.55 -1.53 2.21
N TYR A 88 12.27 -2.12 3.35
CA TYR A 88 10.97 -2.73 3.68
C TYR A 88 10.44 -2.11 4.97
N THR A 89 9.13 -2.02 5.08
CA THR A 89 8.46 -1.48 6.26
C THR A 89 7.57 -2.50 6.96
N TYR A 90 7.17 -3.55 6.26
CA TYR A 90 6.44 -4.68 6.81
C TYR A 90 7.38 -5.86 7.09
N ARG A 91 7.42 -6.32 8.34
CA ARG A 91 8.41 -7.30 8.84
C ARG A 91 8.12 -8.74 8.40
N TYR A 92 6.87 -9.05 8.07
CA TYR A 92 6.49 -10.32 7.50
C TYR A 92 6.66 -10.33 5.96
N ALA A 93 6.11 -11.33 5.29
CA ALA A 93 6.26 -11.51 3.85
C ALA A 93 7.73 -11.45 3.37
N LYS A 94 8.62 -12.17 4.07
CA LYS A 94 10.07 -12.26 3.80
C LYS A 94 10.80 -10.90 3.84
N ARG A 95 10.26 -9.92 4.55
CA ARG A 95 10.83 -8.57 4.66
C ARG A 95 11.04 -7.90 3.29
N MET A 96 10.07 -8.03 2.41
CA MET A 96 10.17 -7.52 1.02
C MET A 96 9.22 -6.36 0.75
N LEU A 97 8.25 -6.08 1.62
CA LEU A 97 7.20 -5.12 1.33
C LEU A 97 7.46 -3.76 1.98
N ARG A 98 7.45 -2.73 1.14
CA ARG A 98 7.38 -1.33 1.55
C ARG A 98 5.95 -0.85 1.31
N ILE A 99 5.19 -0.66 2.37
CA ILE A 99 3.77 -0.29 2.36
C ILE A 99 3.47 0.96 3.19
N ASP A 100 4.45 1.41 3.97
CA ASP A 100 4.42 2.65 4.73
C ASP A 100 5.28 3.70 4.01
N TYR A 101 4.77 4.92 3.89
CA TYR A 101 5.41 5.97 3.12
C TYR A 101 5.35 7.32 3.85
N ILE A 102 6.33 8.16 3.53
CA ILE A 102 6.27 9.60 3.69
C ILE A 102 6.42 10.20 2.30
N PHE A 103 5.33 10.77 1.78
CA PHE A 103 5.36 11.60 0.58
C PHE A 103 5.47 13.07 0.98
N HIS A 104 6.08 13.87 0.13
CA HIS A 104 6.26 15.30 0.39
C HIS A 104 6.01 16.16 -0.86
N SER A 105 5.64 17.41 -0.63
CA SER A 105 5.52 18.41 -1.70
C SER A 105 6.84 18.59 -2.43
N PRO A 106 6.83 18.93 -3.72
CA PRO A 106 8.05 19.27 -4.47
C PRO A 106 8.84 20.45 -3.91
N SER A 107 8.18 21.35 -3.17
CA SER A 107 8.78 22.49 -2.49
C SER A 107 9.58 22.15 -1.23
N LEU A 108 9.46 20.93 -0.73
CA LEU A 108 10.28 20.44 0.37
C LEU A 108 11.48 19.68 -0.18
N LYS A 109 12.62 19.82 0.47
CA LYS A 109 13.82 19.05 0.15
C LYS A 109 13.99 17.94 1.17
N GLY A 110 14.01 16.70 0.70
CA GLY A 110 14.35 15.54 1.52
C GLY A 110 15.84 15.53 1.84
N ILE A 111 16.18 15.42 3.11
CA ILE A 111 17.56 15.38 3.61
C ILE A 111 17.96 13.93 3.89
N GLU A 112 17.14 13.21 4.67
CA GLU A 112 17.39 11.83 5.05
C GLU A 112 16.07 11.07 5.14
N TYR A 113 16.09 9.79 4.78
CA TYR A 113 14.95 8.89 4.85
C TYR A 113 15.42 7.49 5.20
N TYR A 114 14.93 6.92 6.29
CA TYR A 114 15.32 5.58 6.73
C TYR A 114 14.18 4.88 7.49
N SER A 115 14.28 3.56 7.56
CA SER A 115 13.36 2.71 8.31
C SER A 115 14.19 1.69 9.07
N PRO A 116 14.47 1.93 10.36
CA PRO A 116 15.27 1.02 11.15
C PRO A 116 14.46 -0.25 11.47
N ASP A 117 15.10 -1.41 11.35
CA ASP A 117 14.54 -2.67 11.82
C ASP A 117 14.70 -2.75 13.33
N LEU A 118 13.74 -2.17 14.03
CA LEU A 118 13.66 -2.23 15.48
C LEU A 118 12.85 -3.47 15.87
N ASP A 119 13.40 -4.31 16.70
CA ASP A 119 12.69 -5.50 17.22
C ASP A 119 11.66 -5.08 18.28
N LEU A 120 10.66 -4.33 17.84
CA LEU A 120 9.57 -3.81 18.64
C LEU A 120 8.34 -4.72 18.56
N CYS A 121 7.33 -4.41 19.35
CA CYS A 121 6.04 -5.12 19.38
C CYS A 121 5.15 -4.87 18.15
N SER A 122 5.63 -4.19 17.12
CA SER A 122 4.93 -3.94 15.87
C SER A 122 5.40 -4.87 14.76
N ASP A 123 4.51 -5.23 13.85
CA ASP A 123 4.80 -5.91 12.59
C ASP A 123 5.25 -4.94 11.48
N HIS A 124 5.24 -3.64 11.75
CA HIS A 124 5.79 -2.59 10.90
C HIS A 124 7.04 -1.95 11.51
N ASN A 125 8.01 -1.63 10.65
CA ASN A 125 9.13 -0.78 11.02
C ASN A 125 8.71 0.69 10.94
N PRO A 126 9.20 1.56 11.83
CA PRO A 126 8.96 3.00 11.71
C PRO A 126 9.63 3.55 10.46
N VAL A 127 9.02 4.57 9.87
CA VAL A 127 9.61 5.34 8.77
C VAL A 127 9.92 6.73 9.28
N ILE A 128 11.14 7.19 9.05
CA ILE A 128 11.66 8.46 9.55
C ILE A 128 12.19 9.27 8.37
N MET A 129 11.86 10.53 8.31
CA MET A 129 12.33 11.46 7.28
C MET A 129 12.67 12.81 7.87
N GLU A 130 13.80 13.36 7.46
CA GLU A 130 14.16 14.74 7.66
C GLU A 130 13.92 15.55 6.39
N VAL A 131 13.28 16.70 6.51
CA VAL A 131 12.97 17.60 5.40
C VAL A 131 13.39 19.04 5.72
N GLU A 132 13.83 19.75 4.70
CA GLU A 132 14.14 21.18 4.74
C GLU A 132 13.04 21.96 4.01
N ILE A 133 12.55 23.02 4.64
CA ILE A 133 11.63 23.98 4.03
C ILE A 133 12.46 24.98 3.24
N GLN A 134 12.23 25.03 1.95
CA GLN A 134 12.90 25.98 1.05
C GLN A 134 12.17 27.30 0.96
#